data_0cb5d04ce2cf06e92177ddbe3fade431
#
_entry.id   0cb5d04ce2cf06e92177ddbe3fade431
#
_cell.length_a   1.000
_cell.length_b   1.000
_cell.length_c   1.000
_cell.angle_alpha   90.00
_cell.angle_beta   90.00
_cell.angle_gamma   90.00
#
_symmetry.space_group_name_H-M   'P 1'
#
loop_
_entity.id
_entity.type
_entity.pdbx_description
1 polymer ?
#
loop_
_entity_poly.entity_id
_entity_poly.type
_entity_poly.pdbx_seq_one_letter_code
_entity_poly.pdbx_strand_id
1 'polypeptide(L)'
;NHAKRFGSPKIIPHKASGFSVMKYESSKNDYHEWRELKDIRTVFWLLSKKAGNSGSPLSHPSVHHFYSNGSKFWHPQHTHENIRNGNLRINGIAGNASSGYPSRLSVVSLRTSGDVTASRVGKDRGFDGKYNWDGEIGELLVYNRALPDMDIQKVEDFLMNKWKIQREAHRFGSPVAYLSFDDRKGNLIPNAANPSKSANTNGNNKEADGKHGRGIRFSGDDALSFPSGFGDFNRHQSFGMAFWLKPTQLLDRAVIVRRSQAWTDAASRGYEILLEDGKLSPALIHFWPGNAIRIRSKKKLPLNQWTHIGLSYDGSSKAKGLKLYENGKLAAVEVVKDHLTREITGGGSPFLAFAQRMRDRGFKNGMLDEFYLYDRSLPSSEVAILAGKAKELSPEDEYKLFLESKYEPYRTQKNALVTDRQAFGNQRQRLTEIMVMKEMPGNRETHILNRGLYSDRKAIVTAETPDFLPSEEKSPIENRLGLARWLTSPDHPLLARVTVNRYWQMIFGRGLVSTSEDFGSQGKPPTHPELLDWLARDFIDSGWDLRQLFKKMV
;
A
#
# COMPACT_ATOMS: atom_id res chain seq x y z
N ASN A 1 -54.16 -0.48 4.69
CA ASN A 1 -53.21 -1.57 4.38
C ASN A 1 -52.17 -1.71 5.50
N HIS A 2 -52.59 -2.20 6.68
CA HIS A 2 -51.66 -2.41 7.79
C HIS A 2 -51.16 -3.85 7.78
N ALA A 3 -49.83 -4.03 7.95
CA ALA A 3 -49.24 -5.35 8.11
C ALA A 3 -49.67 -5.96 9.45
N LYS A 4 -50.11 -7.22 9.45
CA LYS A 4 -50.45 -7.97 10.67
C LYS A 4 -49.15 -8.50 11.30
N ARG A 5 -48.93 -8.21 12.59
CA ARG A 5 -47.78 -8.65 13.36
C ARG A 5 -48.02 -10.07 13.94
N PHE A 6 -46.98 -10.89 13.88
CA PHE A 6 -46.90 -12.22 14.51
C PHE A 6 -45.59 -12.33 15.31
N GLY A 7 -45.62 -13.13 16.39
CA GLY A 7 -44.50 -13.21 17.32
C GLY A 7 -44.39 -11.96 18.21
N SER A 8 -43.17 -11.62 18.59
CA SER A 8 -42.87 -10.50 19.48
C SER A 8 -41.70 -9.65 18.94
N PRO A 9 -41.76 -9.19 17.66
CA PRO A 9 -40.71 -8.35 17.13
C PRO A 9 -40.60 -7.05 17.94
N LYS A 10 -39.37 -6.59 18.18
CA LYS A 10 -39.06 -5.43 19.04
C LYS A 10 -38.71 -4.21 18.23
N ILE A 11 -39.19 -3.04 18.64
CA ILE A 11 -38.74 -1.75 18.12
C ILE A 11 -37.52 -1.35 18.94
N ILE A 12 -36.38 -1.13 18.26
CA ILE A 12 -35.14 -0.68 18.89
C ILE A 12 -34.65 0.62 18.24
N PRO A 13 -34.12 1.59 19.03
CA PRO A 13 -33.62 2.82 18.49
C PRO A 13 -32.32 2.61 17.74
N HIS A 14 -32.18 3.20 16.55
CA HIS A 14 -30.91 3.30 15.84
C HIS A 14 -30.23 4.62 16.21
N LYS A 15 -29.20 4.55 17.04
CA LYS A 15 -28.56 5.71 17.67
C LYS A 15 -28.04 6.77 16.68
N ALA A 16 -27.51 6.32 15.52
CA ALA A 16 -26.89 7.24 14.56
C ALA A 16 -27.91 8.12 13.82
N SER A 17 -29.09 7.57 13.49
CA SER A 17 -30.12 8.28 12.72
C SER A 17 -31.20 8.93 13.57
N GLY A 18 -31.38 8.47 14.81
CA GLY A 18 -32.49 8.86 15.68
C GLY A 18 -33.82 8.16 15.33
N PHE A 19 -33.87 7.33 14.28
CA PHE A 19 -35.03 6.49 13.94
C PHE A 19 -35.01 5.16 14.70
N SER A 20 -36.06 4.38 14.55
CA SER A 20 -36.15 3.04 15.14
C SER A 20 -36.22 1.98 14.07
N VAL A 21 -35.61 0.84 14.31
CA VAL A 21 -35.69 -0.37 13.47
C VAL A 21 -36.47 -1.46 14.16
N MET A 22 -37.09 -2.34 13.37
CA MET A 22 -37.74 -3.55 13.85
C MET A 22 -36.71 -4.68 13.94
N LYS A 23 -36.49 -5.20 15.14
CA LYS A 23 -35.67 -6.38 15.38
C LYS A 23 -36.52 -7.64 15.38
N TYR A 24 -36.12 -8.59 14.55
CA TYR A 24 -36.70 -9.91 14.41
C TYR A 24 -35.78 -10.96 15.04
N GLU A 25 -36.35 -11.90 15.77
CA GLU A 25 -35.65 -13.05 16.35
C GLU A 25 -36.28 -14.35 15.80
N SER A 26 -35.52 -15.12 15.05
CA SER A 26 -36.02 -16.33 14.37
C SER A 26 -36.63 -17.34 15.35
N SER A 27 -36.08 -17.48 16.57
CA SER A 27 -36.56 -18.37 17.63
C SER A 27 -37.93 -17.98 18.20
N LYS A 28 -38.37 -16.73 17.97
CA LYS A 28 -39.66 -16.20 18.44
C LYS A 28 -40.75 -16.22 17.38
N ASN A 29 -40.43 -16.75 16.20
CA ASN A 29 -41.33 -16.75 15.05
C ASN A 29 -41.84 -15.35 14.68
N ASP A 30 -40.93 -14.36 14.75
CA ASP A 30 -41.22 -12.96 14.49
C ASP A 30 -41.39 -12.70 13.00
N TYR A 31 -42.56 -12.18 12.59
CA TYR A 31 -42.77 -11.74 11.20
C TYR A 31 -43.96 -10.77 11.08
N HIS A 32 -44.05 -10.14 9.90
CA HIS A 32 -45.22 -9.37 9.49
C HIS A 32 -45.79 -9.92 8.18
N GLU A 33 -47.12 -9.86 8.02
CA GLU A 33 -47.82 -10.30 6.82
C GLU A 33 -48.79 -9.23 6.35
N TRP A 34 -48.91 -9.09 5.03
CA TRP A 34 -49.82 -8.16 4.38
C TRP A 34 -50.44 -8.78 3.13
N ARG A 35 -51.32 -8.03 2.43
CA ARG A 35 -51.91 -8.47 1.18
C ARG A 35 -50.84 -8.81 0.14
N GLU A 36 -50.95 -9.90 -0.57
CA GLU A 36 -50.07 -10.38 -1.60
C GLU A 36 -49.79 -9.30 -2.68
N LEU A 37 -48.53 -9.09 -3.01
CA LEU A 37 -48.06 -8.29 -4.12
C LEU A 37 -47.48 -9.24 -5.16
N LYS A 38 -47.99 -9.22 -6.41
CA LYS A 38 -47.64 -10.20 -7.46
C LYS A 38 -46.71 -9.64 -8.53
N ASP A 39 -46.54 -8.35 -8.58
CA ASP A 39 -45.88 -7.59 -9.65
C ASP A 39 -44.63 -6.84 -9.16
N ILE A 40 -43.90 -7.39 -8.20
CA ILE A 40 -42.72 -6.74 -7.63
C ILE A 40 -41.59 -6.74 -8.64
N ARG A 41 -41.05 -5.54 -8.97
CA ARG A 41 -39.98 -5.33 -9.93
C ARG A 41 -38.76 -4.62 -9.34
N THR A 42 -38.92 -3.81 -8.29
CA THR A 42 -37.79 -3.18 -7.59
C THR A 42 -38.11 -3.14 -6.09
N VAL A 43 -37.13 -3.52 -5.28
CA VAL A 43 -37.25 -3.51 -3.83
C VAL A 43 -36.04 -2.83 -3.22
N PHE A 44 -36.29 -2.04 -2.17
CA PHE A 44 -35.25 -1.51 -1.29
C PHE A 44 -35.53 -1.96 0.13
N TRP A 45 -34.48 -2.38 0.79
CA TRP A 45 -34.49 -2.70 2.22
C TRP A 45 -33.45 -1.87 2.94
N LEU A 46 -33.78 -1.43 4.11
CA LEU A 46 -32.79 -1.08 5.12
C LEU A 46 -32.72 -2.26 6.09
N LEU A 47 -31.67 -3.05 6.05
CA LEU A 47 -31.59 -4.29 6.83
C LEU A 47 -30.18 -4.60 7.35
N SER A 48 -30.15 -5.39 8.42
CA SER A 48 -28.98 -6.15 8.86
C SER A 48 -29.38 -7.60 9.13
N LYS A 49 -28.44 -8.55 9.08
CA LYS A 49 -28.71 -9.96 9.33
C LYS A 49 -27.63 -10.58 10.20
N LYS A 50 -28.02 -11.35 11.18
CA LYS A 50 -27.11 -12.15 11.99
C LYS A 50 -26.53 -13.29 11.16
N ALA A 51 -25.25 -13.56 11.31
CA ALA A 51 -24.56 -14.61 10.57
C ALA A 51 -25.14 -16.02 10.85
N GLY A 52 -25.13 -16.89 9.85
CA GLY A 52 -25.48 -18.31 9.99
C GLY A 52 -26.96 -18.67 9.85
N ASN A 53 -27.85 -17.70 9.71
CA ASN A 53 -29.29 -17.94 9.56
C ASN A 53 -29.71 -17.90 8.08
N SER A 54 -30.62 -18.78 7.65
CA SER A 54 -31.16 -18.87 6.29
C SER A 54 -32.46 -18.08 6.06
N GLY A 55 -32.86 -17.19 6.96
CA GLY A 55 -34.10 -16.41 6.85
C GLY A 55 -34.12 -15.48 5.64
N SER A 56 -35.30 -15.27 5.07
CA SER A 56 -35.54 -14.41 3.90
C SER A 56 -36.02 -13.02 4.30
N PRO A 57 -35.58 -11.93 3.63
CA PRO A 57 -36.04 -10.58 3.95
C PRO A 57 -37.46 -10.30 3.46
N LEU A 58 -37.87 -10.99 2.40
CA LEU A 58 -39.25 -11.07 1.88
C LEU A 58 -39.60 -12.52 1.60
N SER A 59 -40.87 -12.87 1.68
CA SER A 59 -41.32 -14.23 1.41
C SER A 59 -42.81 -14.30 1.02
N HIS A 60 -43.21 -15.47 0.62
CA HIS A 60 -44.59 -15.82 0.34
C HIS A 60 -44.92 -17.20 0.95
N PRO A 61 -46.15 -17.47 1.45
CA PRO A 61 -46.52 -18.74 2.07
C PRO A 61 -46.29 -19.96 1.19
N SER A 62 -46.48 -19.83 -0.12
CA SER A 62 -46.54 -20.94 -1.06
C SER A 62 -45.41 -21.00 -2.09
N VAL A 63 -44.63 -19.91 -2.28
CA VAL A 63 -43.60 -19.81 -3.36
C VAL A 63 -42.25 -19.40 -2.84
N HIS A 64 -41.19 -19.93 -3.47
CA HIS A 64 -39.78 -19.67 -3.12
C HIS A 64 -39.19 -18.48 -3.86
N HIS A 65 -39.79 -17.31 -3.80
CA HIS A 65 -39.24 -16.22 -4.58
C HIS A 65 -37.92 -15.68 -3.97
N PHE A 66 -37.91 -15.31 -2.69
CA PHE A 66 -36.78 -14.65 -2.03
C PHE A 66 -35.98 -15.56 -1.09
N TYR A 67 -35.71 -16.80 -1.48
CA TYR A 67 -35.08 -17.77 -0.57
C TYR A 67 -33.57 -17.53 -0.41
N SER A 68 -33.13 -17.35 0.83
CA SER A 68 -31.72 -17.14 1.17
C SER A 68 -30.95 -18.46 1.30
N ASN A 69 -29.62 -18.39 1.09
CA ASN A 69 -28.72 -19.52 1.32
C ASN A 69 -27.77 -19.20 2.50
N GLY A 70 -28.23 -19.46 3.72
CA GLY A 70 -27.48 -19.18 4.93
C GLY A 70 -27.17 -17.68 5.05
N SER A 71 -25.88 -17.33 5.08
CA SER A 71 -25.41 -15.94 5.10
C SER A 71 -25.40 -15.26 3.73
N LYS A 72 -25.68 -15.98 2.64
CA LYS A 72 -25.71 -15.45 1.28
C LYS A 72 -27.12 -15.02 0.88
N PHE A 73 -27.21 -14.04 -0.05
CA PHE A 73 -28.50 -13.50 -0.48
C PHE A 73 -29.42 -14.56 -1.07
N TRP A 74 -28.96 -15.30 -2.08
CA TRP A 74 -29.86 -16.17 -2.82
C TRP A 74 -29.38 -17.62 -2.90
N HIS A 75 -30.34 -18.55 -2.74
CA HIS A 75 -30.06 -19.96 -2.95
C HIS A 75 -29.97 -20.27 -4.46
N PRO A 76 -28.90 -20.96 -4.95
CA PRO A 76 -28.67 -21.14 -6.37
C PRO A 76 -29.75 -21.92 -7.11
N GLN A 77 -30.49 -22.80 -6.40
CA GLN A 77 -31.52 -23.66 -7.00
C GLN A 77 -32.97 -23.26 -6.58
N HIS A 78 -33.15 -22.73 -5.36
CA HIS A 78 -34.49 -22.53 -4.81
C HIS A 78 -34.99 -21.09 -4.86
N THR A 79 -34.14 -20.11 -5.09
CA THR A 79 -34.59 -18.73 -5.30
C THR A 79 -35.11 -18.57 -6.73
N HIS A 80 -36.19 -17.83 -6.89
CA HIS A 80 -36.79 -17.55 -8.21
C HIS A 80 -35.76 -16.94 -9.18
N GLU A 81 -35.79 -17.39 -10.44
CA GLU A 81 -34.81 -16.94 -11.43
C GLU A 81 -34.80 -15.43 -11.65
N ASN A 82 -35.95 -14.77 -11.64
CA ASN A 82 -36.07 -13.31 -11.78
C ASN A 82 -35.34 -12.54 -10.66
N ILE A 83 -35.12 -13.16 -9.51
CA ILE A 83 -34.32 -12.60 -8.42
C ILE A 83 -32.84 -12.92 -8.60
N ARG A 84 -32.51 -14.16 -8.97
CA ARG A 84 -31.12 -14.59 -9.20
C ARG A 84 -30.45 -13.83 -10.35
N ASN A 85 -31.22 -13.54 -11.40
CA ASN A 85 -30.80 -12.77 -12.59
C ASN A 85 -31.04 -11.27 -12.43
N GLY A 86 -31.53 -10.85 -11.28
CA GLY A 86 -31.75 -9.45 -10.95
C GLY A 86 -30.46 -8.69 -10.63
N ASN A 87 -30.56 -7.37 -10.62
CA ASN A 87 -29.47 -6.48 -10.25
C ASN A 87 -29.56 -6.16 -8.76
N LEU A 88 -28.73 -6.82 -7.95
CA LEU A 88 -28.59 -6.63 -6.50
C LEU A 88 -27.54 -5.55 -6.24
N ARG A 89 -27.81 -4.65 -5.29
CA ARG A 89 -26.85 -3.66 -4.81
C ARG A 89 -26.92 -3.55 -3.28
N ILE A 90 -25.76 -3.26 -2.67
CA ILE A 90 -25.63 -3.06 -1.22
C ILE A 90 -24.91 -1.73 -1.02
N ASN A 91 -25.54 -0.78 -0.32
CA ASN A 91 -25.02 0.59 -0.12
C ASN A 91 -24.56 1.25 -1.44
N GLY A 92 -25.27 0.99 -2.55
CA GLY A 92 -24.96 1.50 -3.88
C GLY A 92 -23.93 0.68 -4.67
N ILE A 93 -23.40 -0.42 -4.14
CA ILE A 93 -22.41 -1.29 -4.80
C ILE A 93 -23.10 -2.50 -5.41
N ALA A 94 -22.69 -2.89 -6.62
CA ALA A 94 -23.17 -4.08 -7.28
C ALA A 94 -22.78 -5.33 -6.47
N GLY A 95 -23.79 -6.13 -6.13
CA GLY A 95 -23.67 -7.45 -5.50
C GLY A 95 -24.13 -8.56 -6.44
N ASN A 96 -24.08 -9.79 -5.95
CA ASN A 96 -24.59 -10.97 -6.65
C ASN A 96 -25.22 -11.97 -5.66
N ALA A 97 -25.75 -13.07 -6.17
CA ALA A 97 -26.39 -14.12 -5.37
C ALA A 97 -25.49 -14.71 -4.27
N SER A 98 -24.17 -14.69 -4.46
CA SER A 98 -23.18 -15.20 -3.51
C SER A 98 -22.70 -14.15 -2.51
N SER A 99 -23.09 -12.88 -2.67
CA SER A 99 -22.77 -11.83 -1.69
C SER A 99 -23.38 -12.18 -0.34
N GLY A 100 -22.67 -11.87 0.75
CA GLY A 100 -23.17 -12.02 2.12
C GLY A 100 -24.20 -10.94 2.46
N TYR A 101 -25.15 -11.28 3.34
CA TYR A 101 -25.99 -10.25 3.96
C TYR A 101 -25.14 -9.35 4.86
N PRO A 102 -25.40 -8.04 4.87
CA PRO A 102 -24.69 -7.14 5.76
C PRO A 102 -25.03 -7.42 7.23
N SER A 103 -24.01 -7.48 8.07
CA SER A 103 -24.16 -7.60 9.54
C SER A 103 -24.52 -6.27 10.21
N ARG A 104 -24.17 -5.15 9.55
CA ARG A 104 -24.57 -3.79 9.91
C ARG A 104 -25.79 -3.35 9.10
N LEU A 105 -26.57 -2.43 9.68
CA LEU A 105 -27.70 -1.82 8.99
C LEU A 105 -27.24 -1.17 7.68
N SER A 106 -27.76 -1.65 6.55
CA SER A 106 -27.33 -1.29 5.19
C SER A 106 -28.52 -1.13 4.27
N VAL A 107 -28.40 -0.26 3.27
CA VAL A 107 -29.38 -0.15 2.21
C VAL A 107 -29.10 -1.24 1.17
N VAL A 108 -30.07 -2.09 0.94
CA VAL A 108 -30.04 -3.15 -0.09
C VAL A 108 -31.10 -2.83 -1.13
N SER A 109 -30.74 -2.84 -2.40
CA SER A 109 -31.68 -2.71 -3.52
C SER A 109 -31.59 -3.92 -4.44
N LEU A 110 -32.73 -4.33 -4.98
CA LEU A 110 -32.85 -5.39 -5.98
C LEU A 110 -33.80 -4.94 -7.08
N ARG A 111 -33.33 -4.90 -8.31
CA ARG A 111 -34.18 -4.84 -9.50
C ARG A 111 -34.28 -6.25 -10.10
N THR A 112 -35.44 -6.83 -10.10
CA THR A 112 -35.70 -8.17 -10.64
C THR A 112 -35.72 -8.17 -12.17
N SER A 113 -35.41 -9.31 -12.80
CA SER A 113 -35.48 -9.45 -14.26
C SER A 113 -36.91 -9.65 -14.77
N GLY A 114 -37.86 -10.03 -13.89
CA GLY A 114 -39.26 -10.20 -14.17
C GLY A 114 -40.07 -10.09 -12.86
N ASP A 115 -41.40 -10.24 -12.94
CA ASP A 115 -42.28 -10.10 -11.79
C ASP A 115 -42.02 -11.18 -10.73
N VAL A 116 -42.07 -10.79 -9.48
CA VAL A 116 -41.99 -11.71 -8.33
C VAL A 116 -43.03 -11.35 -7.28
N THR A 117 -43.37 -12.33 -6.41
CA THR A 117 -44.45 -12.22 -5.46
C THR A 117 -43.95 -12.27 -4.02
N ALA A 118 -44.52 -11.46 -3.15
CA ALA A 118 -44.30 -11.51 -1.70
C ALA A 118 -45.54 -11.02 -0.92
N SER A 119 -45.69 -11.54 0.30
CA SER A 119 -46.72 -11.09 1.25
C SER A 119 -46.24 -11.05 2.70
N ARG A 120 -44.96 -11.39 2.94
CA ARG A 120 -44.39 -11.49 4.30
C ARG A 120 -43.00 -10.88 4.37
N VAL A 121 -42.63 -10.40 5.56
CA VAL A 121 -41.30 -10.06 5.97
C VAL A 121 -40.94 -10.75 7.27
N GLY A 122 -39.76 -11.33 7.39
CA GLY A 122 -39.28 -11.97 8.60
C GLY A 122 -39.54 -13.48 8.70
N LYS A 123 -40.40 -14.07 7.88
CA LYS A 123 -40.69 -15.50 7.89
C LYS A 123 -40.63 -16.10 6.49
N ASP A 124 -39.98 -17.25 6.33
CA ASP A 124 -40.12 -18.07 5.13
C ASP A 124 -41.48 -18.84 5.18
N ARG A 125 -41.81 -19.60 4.18
CA ARG A 125 -43.05 -20.37 3.98
C ARG A 125 -43.69 -20.93 5.25
N GLY A 126 -43.95 -22.23 5.34
CA GLY A 126 -44.65 -22.88 6.45
C GLY A 126 -43.77 -23.44 7.57
N PHE A 127 -42.46 -23.15 7.58
CA PHE A 127 -41.52 -23.69 8.57
C PHE A 127 -41.37 -22.75 9.76
N ASP A 128 -41.70 -23.20 10.95
CA ASP A 128 -41.56 -22.41 12.17
C ASP A 128 -40.10 -22.39 12.65
N GLY A 129 -39.56 -21.20 12.86
CA GLY A 129 -38.30 -20.89 13.54
C GLY A 129 -37.01 -21.07 12.73
N LYS A 130 -36.86 -22.11 11.91
CA LYS A 130 -35.58 -22.46 11.30
C LYS A 130 -35.15 -21.52 10.17
N TYR A 131 -36.10 -20.96 9.42
CA TYR A 131 -35.86 -20.14 8.22
C TYR A 131 -36.43 -18.72 8.34
N ASN A 132 -36.67 -18.27 9.56
CA ASN A 132 -37.13 -16.93 9.83
C ASN A 132 -35.94 -15.95 9.88
N TRP A 133 -36.24 -14.67 9.66
CA TRP A 133 -35.25 -13.62 9.73
C TRP A 133 -34.68 -13.45 11.15
N ASP A 134 -33.38 -13.34 11.29
CA ASP A 134 -32.71 -12.97 12.52
C ASP A 134 -31.85 -11.74 12.25
N GLY A 135 -32.33 -10.56 12.65
CA GLY A 135 -31.68 -9.28 12.32
C GLY A 135 -32.66 -8.12 12.41
N GLU A 136 -32.26 -7.01 11.81
CA GLU A 136 -32.99 -5.75 11.88
C GLU A 136 -33.52 -5.35 10.51
N ILE A 137 -34.69 -4.73 10.46
CA ILE A 137 -35.26 -4.11 9.24
C ILE A 137 -35.79 -2.72 9.64
N GLY A 138 -35.30 -1.69 9.01
CA GLY A 138 -35.70 -0.31 9.26
C GLY A 138 -36.73 0.19 8.26
N GLU A 139 -36.50 -0.03 6.99
CA GLU A 139 -37.43 0.35 5.91
C GLU A 139 -37.53 -0.72 4.84
N LEU A 140 -38.69 -0.77 4.20
CA LEU A 140 -38.97 -1.59 3.04
C LEU A 140 -39.76 -0.76 2.02
N LEU A 141 -39.22 -0.60 0.82
CA LEU A 141 -39.92 0.04 -0.29
C LEU A 141 -40.05 -0.97 -1.43
N VAL A 142 -41.25 -1.11 -1.96
CA VAL A 142 -41.57 -2.06 -3.03
C VAL A 142 -42.22 -1.33 -4.18
N TYR A 143 -41.70 -1.54 -5.38
CA TYR A 143 -42.20 -0.96 -6.62
C TYR A 143 -42.63 -2.06 -7.58
N ASN A 144 -43.74 -1.85 -8.26
CA ASN A 144 -44.28 -2.74 -9.31
C ASN A 144 -43.68 -2.45 -10.70
N ARG A 145 -42.62 -1.66 -10.78
CA ARG A 145 -41.88 -1.35 -12.00
C ARG A 145 -40.39 -1.48 -11.82
N ALA A 146 -39.67 -1.85 -12.88
CA ALA A 146 -38.23 -1.83 -12.92
C ALA A 146 -37.75 -0.37 -12.99
N LEU A 147 -37.20 0.14 -11.88
CA LEU A 147 -36.67 1.50 -11.84
C LEU A 147 -35.40 1.61 -12.67
N PRO A 148 -35.19 2.74 -13.41
CA PRO A 148 -33.90 3.05 -14.03
C PRO A 148 -32.79 3.17 -12.99
N ASP A 149 -31.54 2.93 -13.39
CA ASP A 149 -30.39 2.95 -12.48
C ASP A 149 -30.23 4.29 -11.74
N MET A 150 -30.53 5.41 -12.42
CA MET A 150 -30.51 6.74 -11.82
C MET A 150 -31.55 6.92 -10.71
N ASP A 151 -32.75 6.34 -10.87
CA ASP A 151 -33.80 6.42 -9.84
C ASP A 151 -33.49 5.46 -8.67
N ILE A 152 -32.92 4.27 -8.96
CA ILE A 152 -32.42 3.37 -7.92
C ILE A 152 -31.40 4.11 -7.06
N GLN A 153 -30.44 4.79 -7.69
CA GLN A 153 -29.41 5.56 -6.99
C GLN A 153 -29.97 6.68 -6.13
N LYS A 154 -30.95 7.45 -6.64
CA LYS A 154 -31.62 8.51 -5.87
C LYS A 154 -32.29 7.95 -4.59
N VAL A 155 -32.96 6.80 -4.69
CA VAL A 155 -33.61 6.16 -3.53
C VAL A 155 -32.56 5.62 -2.55
N GLU A 156 -31.51 4.97 -3.04
CA GLU A 156 -30.38 4.52 -2.21
C GLU A 156 -29.77 5.70 -1.45
N ASP A 157 -29.48 6.81 -2.14
CA ASP A 157 -28.91 8.02 -1.56
C ASP A 157 -29.83 8.63 -0.49
N PHE A 158 -31.12 8.71 -0.77
CA PHE A 158 -32.10 9.18 0.19
C PHE A 158 -32.11 8.33 1.46
N LEU A 159 -32.19 6.99 1.32
CA LEU A 159 -32.20 6.07 2.45
C LEU A 159 -30.89 6.14 3.26
N MET A 160 -29.74 6.13 2.57
CA MET A 160 -28.43 6.24 3.24
C MET A 160 -28.30 7.55 4.03
N ASN A 161 -28.71 8.67 3.44
CA ASN A 161 -28.70 9.97 4.13
C ASN A 161 -29.65 10.01 5.32
N LYS A 162 -30.89 9.53 5.15
CA LYS A 162 -31.91 9.47 6.21
C LYS A 162 -31.43 8.68 7.42
N TRP A 163 -30.83 7.52 7.19
CA TRP A 163 -30.42 6.59 8.22
C TRP A 163 -28.96 6.78 8.68
N LYS A 164 -28.26 7.79 8.16
CA LYS A 164 -26.85 8.05 8.45
C LYS A 164 -25.94 6.85 8.14
N ILE A 165 -26.36 6.04 7.16
CA ILE A 165 -25.52 4.98 6.62
C ILE A 165 -24.37 5.66 5.87
N GLN A 166 -23.12 5.33 6.20
CA GLN A 166 -21.98 5.87 5.48
C GLN A 166 -22.02 5.37 4.05
N ARG A 167 -21.97 6.31 3.10
CA ARG A 167 -21.83 6.00 1.70
C ARG A 167 -20.44 5.45 1.51
N GLU A 168 -20.33 4.17 1.18
CA GLU A 168 -19.06 3.66 0.73
C GLU A 168 -18.72 4.34 -0.59
N ALA A 169 -17.48 4.80 -0.75
CA ALA A 169 -17.04 5.66 -1.86
C ALA A 169 -16.92 4.91 -3.20
N HIS A 170 -17.92 4.11 -3.58
CA HIS A 170 -17.78 3.17 -4.70
C HIS A 170 -18.54 3.55 -5.98
N ARG A 171 -19.00 4.78 -6.07
CA ARG A 171 -19.71 5.28 -7.26
C ARG A 171 -18.94 5.07 -8.57
N PHE A 172 -17.61 5.06 -8.52
CA PHE A 172 -16.72 4.97 -9.67
C PHE A 172 -15.73 3.80 -9.61
N GLY A 173 -16.17 2.65 -9.13
CA GLY A 173 -15.39 1.41 -9.07
C GLY A 173 -15.28 0.88 -7.64
N SER A 174 -15.66 -0.38 -7.49
CA SER A 174 -15.52 -1.09 -6.22
C SER A 174 -14.05 -1.27 -5.86
N PRO A 175 -13.69 -1.28 -4.57
CA PRO A 175 -12.36 -1.68 -4.14
C PRO A 175 -12.09 -3.13 -4.57
N VAL A 176 -10.83 -3.49 -4.77
CA VAL A 176 -10.43 -4.89 -4.96
C VAL A 176 -10.38 -5.64 -3.63
N ALA A 177 -10.25 -4.90 -2.52
CA ALA A 177 -10.46 -5.43 -1.17
C ALA A 177 -11.15 -4.43 -0.26
N TYR A 178 -12.04 -4.96 0.59
CA TYR A 178 -12.59 -4.28 1.75
C TYR A 178 -12.66 -5.24 2.93
N LEU A 179 -11.92 -4.92 3.99
CA LEU A 179 -11.94 -5.64 5.27
C LEU A 179 -12.55 -4.74 6.34
N SER A 180 -13.76 -5.06 6.78
CA SER A 180 -14.44 -4.36 7.89
C SER A 180 -13.97 -4.82 9.26
N PHE A 181 -13.39 -6.02 9.34
CA PHE A 181 -13.02 -6.75 10.56
C PHE A 181 -14.19 -7.18 11.45
N ASP A 182 -15.44 -6.79 11.16
CA ASP A 182 -16.62 -7.14 11.97
C ASP A 182 -17.02 -8.61 11.87
N ASP A 183 -16.84 -9.20 10.70
CA ASP A 183 -17.31 -10.56 10.37
C ASP A 183 -16.19 -11.60 10.46
N ARG A 184 -15.21 -11.38 11.34
CA ARG A 184 -14.09 -12.31 11.57
C ARG A 184 -14.61 -13.70 11.93
N LYS A 185 -14.08 -14.75 11.29
CA LYS A 185 -14.38 -16.16 11.54
C LYS A 185 -13.08 -16.91 11.87
N GLY A 186 -12.79 -17.02 13.16
CA GLY A 186 -11.49 -17.57 13.57
C GLY A 186 -10.33 -16.74 13.02
N ASN A 187 -9.50 -17.33 12.17
CA ASN A 187 -8.38 -16.63 11.52
C ASN A 187 -8.76 -15.96 10.20
N LEU A 188 -9.94 -16.21 9.66
CA LEU A 188 -10.39 -15.62 8.40
C LEU A 188 -10.99 -14.24 8.63
N ILE A 189 -10.49 -13.25 7.89
CA ILE A 189 -11.05 -11.90 7.77
C ILE A 189 -11.70 -11.80 6.38
N PRO A 190 -13.05 -11.78 6.29
CA PRO A 190 -13.73 -11.73 5.01
C PRO A 190 -13.40 -10.47 4.22
N ASN A 191 -13.11 -10.65 2.94
CA ASN A 191 -13.02 -9.55 1.99
C ASN A 191 -14.42 -9.33 1.37
N ALA A 192 -15.13 -8.30 1.82
CA ALA A 192 -16.49 -8.02 1.34
C ALA A 192 -16.55 -7.66 -0.15
N ALA A 193 -15.47 -7.08 -0.69
CA ALA A 193 -15.38 -6.75 -2.13
C ALA A 193 -15.12 -8.00 -3.00
N ASN A 194 -14.36 -8.97 -2.47
CA ASN A 194 -14.04 -10.21 -3.18
C ASN A 194 -13.87 -11.38 -2.19
N PRO A 195 -14.96 -12.11 -1.85
CA PRO A 195 -14.92 -13.18 -0.85
C PRO A 195 -13.93 -14.31 -1.14
N SER A 196 -13.59 -14.56 -2.42
CA SER A 196 -12.58 -15.57 -2.80
C SER A 196 -11.14 -15.17 -2.46
N LYS A 197 -10.93 -13.89 -2.14
CA LYS A 197 -9.64 -13.28 -1.79
C LYS A 197 -9.68 -12.69 -0.39
N SER A 198 -10.26 -13.41 0.56
CA SER A 198 -10.27 -13.04 1.97
C SER A 198 -8.88 -13.10 2.58
N ALA A 199 -8.63 -12.30 3.61
CA ALA A 199 -7.36 -12.29 4.32
C ALA A 199 -7.37 -13.28 5.49
N ASN A 200 -6.20 -13.72 5.91
CA ASN A 200 -6.01 -14.57 7.09
C ASN A 200 -5.07 -13.90 8.08
N THR A 201 -5.42 -13.99 9.35
CA THR A 201 -4.53 -13.59 10.45
C THR A 201 -4.00 -14.83 11.14
N ASN A 202 -2.73 -14.79 11.51
CA ASN A 202 -2.07 -15.90 12.20
C ASN A 202 -1.68 -15.47 13.63
N GLY A 203 -1.41 -16.46 14.48
CA GLY A 203 -0.83 -16.27 15.80
C GLY A 203 -1.71 -15.49 16.79
N ASN A 204 -1.11 -14.50 17.46
CA ASN A 204 -1.68 -13.82 18.62
C ASN A 204 -2.38 -12.49 18.29
N ASN A 205 -2.67 -12.21 17.03
CA ASN A 205 -3.46 -11.04 16.66
C ASN A 205 -4.90 -11.18 17.19
N LYS A 206 -5.36 -10.16 17.93
CA LYS A 206 -6.62 -10.20 18.66
C LYS A 206 -7.65 -9.28 18.04
N GLU A 207 -8.92 -9.65 18.16
CA GLU A 207 -10.03 -8.74 17.93
C GLU A 207 -10.00 -7.63 18.99
N ALA A 208 -10.37 -6.42 18.60
CA ALA A 208 -10.44 -5.26 19.49
C ALA A 208 -11.54 -4.31 19.02
N ASP A 209 -11.92 -3.34 19.85
CA ASP A 209 -12.85 -2.31 19.43
C ASP A 209 -12.25 -1.45 18.34
N GLY A 210 -12.91 -1.44 17.17
CA GLY A 210 -12.48 -0.71 15.98
C GLY A 210 -12.82 0.77 16.03
N LYS A 211 -12.57 1.46 14.93
CA LYS A 211 -13.11 2.81 14.69
C LYS A 211 -14.61 2.71 14.41
N HIS A 212 -14.99 1.67 13.68
CA HIS A 212 -16.37 1.29 13.40
C HIS A 212 -16.51 -0.19 13.77
N GLY A 213 -17.38 -0.54 14.71
CA GLY A 213 -17.56 -1.93 15.14
C GLY A 213 -16.29 -2.56 15.70
N ARG A 214 -15.81 -3.63 15.05
CA ARG A 214 -14.63 -4.39 15.46
C ARG A 214 -13.44 -4.05 14.57
N GLY A 215 -12.25 -4.15 15.13
CA GLY A 215 -10.97 -4.00 14.46
C GLY A 215 -9.99 -5.09 14.89
N ILE A 216 -8.75 -5.01 14.40
CA ILE A 216 -7.69 -5.94 14.77
C ILE A 216 -6.58 -5.23 15.55
N ARG A 217 -6.14 -5.83 16.66
CA ARG A 217 -4.93 -5.44 17.40
C ARG A 217 -3.81 -6.41 17.09
N PHE A 218 -2.68 -5.88 16.69
CA PHE A 218 -1.52 -6.67 16.28
C PHE A 218 -0.59 -7.03 17.46
N SER A 219 -0.07 -8.26 17.45
CA SER A 219 0.92 -8.74 18.41
C SER A 219 2.30 -8.10 18.20
N GLY A 220 2.61 -7.75 16.94
CA GLY A 220 3.92 -7.28 16.47
C GLY A 220 4.76 -8.36 15.82
N ASP A 221 4.45 -9.64 16.04
CA ASP A 221 5.19 -10.78 15.49
C ASP A 221 4.38 -11.57 14.45
N ASP A 222 3.05 -11.39 14.44
CA ASP A 222 2.14 -12.12 13.59
C ASP A 222 1.55 -11.23 12.50
N ALA A 223 1.43 -11.78 11.30
CA ALA A 223 0.88 -11.07 10.15
C ALA A 223 -0.63 -11.30 9.98
N LEU A 224 -1.30 -10.29 9.43
CA LEU A 224 -2.52 -10.43 8.66
C LEU A 224 -2.13 -10.42 7.19
N SER A 225 -2.53 -11.40 6.38
CA SER A 225 -2.11 -11.49 4.98
C SER A 225 -3.23 -11.91 4.04
N PHE A 226 -3.20 -11.35 2.84
CA PHE A 226 -4.02 -11.81 1.71
C PHE A 226 -3.42 -13.05 1.04
N PRO A 227 -4.18 -13.77 0.20
CA PRO A 227 -3.67 -14.87 -0.61
C PRO A 227 -2.52 -14.43 -1.53
N SER A 228 -1.71 -15.41 -1.94
CA SER A 228 -0.60 -15.20 -2.88
C SER A 228 -1.04 -14.50 -4.17
N GLY A 229 -0.24 -13.54 -4.64
CA GLY A 229 -0.48 -12.76 -5.85
C GLY A 229 -1.48 -11.62 -5.70
N PHE A 230 -2.18 -11.51 -4.57
CA PHE A 230 -3.11 -10.40 -4.35
C PHE A 230 -2.36 -9.10 -4.05
N GLY A 231 -2.83 -8.00 -4.66
CA GLY A 231 -2.21 -6.68 -4.50
C GLY A 231 -0.82 -6.57 -5.18
N ASP A 232 -0.57 -7.37 -6.22
CA ASP A 232 0.68 -7.32 -6.96
C ASP A 232 0.61 -6.24 -8.04
N PHE A 233 1.04 -5.03 -7.69
CA PHE A 233 1.10 -3.88 -8.59
C PHE A 233 2.53 -3.67 -9.08
N ASN A 234 2.68 -3.45 -10.40
CA ASN A 234 3.96 -2.98 -10.94
C ASN A 234 4.10 -1.46 -10.76
N ARG A 235 5.30 -0.94 -10.97
CA ARG A 235 5.60 0.48 -10.75
C ARG A 235 4.87 1.46 -11.68
N HIS A 236 4.26 0.98 -12.76
CA HIS A 236 3.52 1.80 -13.72
C HIS A 236 1.99 1.72 -13.53
N GLN A 237 1.53 0.82 -12.67
CA GLN A 237 0.13 0.72 -12.29
C GLN A 237 -0.19 1.68 -11.15
N SER A 238 -1.29 2.41 -11.30
CA SER A 238 -1.84 3.20 -10.21
C SER A 238 -2.55 2.30 -9.21
N PHE A 239 -2.45 2.61 -7.93
CA PHE A 239 -3.21 1.96 -6.87
C PHE A 239 -3.46 2.92 -5.70
N GLY A 240 -4.41 2.56 -4.86
CA GLY A 240 -4.70 3.32 -3.67
C GLY A 240 -5.16 2.43 -2.53
N MET A 241 -4.93 2.87 -1.30
CA MET A 241 -5.43 2.19 -0.11
C MET A 241 -5.88 3.21 0.94
N ALA A 242 -6.84 2.82 1.74
CA ALA A 242 -7.33 3.62 2.85
C ALA A 242 -7.67 2.72 4.03
N PHE A 243 -7.40 3.18 5.24
CA PHE A 243 -7.68 2.42 6.47
C PHE A 243 -7.62 3.33 7.70
N TRP A 244 -8.21 2.88 8.80
CA TRP A 244 -8.02 3.49 10.09
C TRP A 244 -6.87 2.83 10.83
N LEU A 245 -6.00 3.65 11.42
CA LEU A 245 -4.81 3.21 12.16
C LEU A 245 -4.78 3.86 13.54
N LYS A 246 -4.45 3.08 14.58
CA LYS A 246 -4.31 3.57 15.95
C LYS A 246 -3.03 3.00 16.56
N PRO A 247 -1.91 3.75 16.53
CA PRO A 247 -0.72 3.41 17.29
C PRO A 247 -0.98 3.62 18.78
N THR A 248 -0.53 2.68 19.63
CA THR A 248 -0.71 2.78 21.09
C THR A 248 0.57 3.09 21.82
N GLN A 249 1.70 3.05 21.13
CA GLN A 249 3.02 3.35 21.67
C GLN A 249 3.92 3.97 20.61
N LEU A 250 4.92 4.72 21.03
CA LEU A 250 5.95 5.22 20.12
C LEU A 250 6.84 4.05 19.70
N LEU A 251 6.98 3.87 18.39
CA LEU A 251 7.85 2.87 17.79
C LEU A 251 8.86 3.59 16.90
N ASP A 252 10.14 3.31 17.10
CA ASP A 252 11.22 3.84 16.24
C ASP A 252 11.02 3.38 14.81
N ARG A 253 10.56 2.13 14.64
CA ARG A 253 10.26 1.51 13.37
C ARG A 253 9.17 0.45 13.54
N ALA A 254 8.17 0.45 12.63
CA ALA A 254 7.19 -0.63 12.53
C ALA A 254 6.67 -0.77 11.11
N VAL A 255 6.42 -2.01 10.69
CA VAL A 255 5.77 -2.32 9.42
C VAL A 255 4.26 -2.22 9.60
N ILE A 256 3.61 -1.33 8.86
CA ILE A 256 2.13 -1.21 8.85
C ILE A 256 1.54 -2.06 7.72
N VAL A 257 1.95 -1.78 6.49
CA VAL A 257 1.54 -2.52 5.28
C VAL A 257 2.80 -2.89 4.51
N ARG A 258 2.82 -4.09 3.96
CA ARG A 258 3.92 -4.50 3.09
C ARG A 258 3.49 -5.43 1.96
N ARG A 259 4.16 -5.32 0.84
CA ARG A 259 4.20 -6.30 -0.25
C ARG A 259 5.68 -6.53 -0.59
N SER A 260 6.44 -7.10 0.37
CA SER A 260 7.88 -7.35 0.30
C SER A 260 8.26 -8.48 1.23
N GLN A 261 9.38 -9.17 0.99
CA GLN A 261 9.75 -10.38 1.71
C GLN A 261 10.42 -10.07 3.05
N ALA A 262 11.56 -9.40 3.03
CA ALA A 262 12.38 -9.15 4.19
C ALA A 262 12.98 -7.75 4.15
N TRP A 263 13.40 -7.26 5.32
CA TRP A 263 14.05 -5.95 5.41
C TRP A 263 15.40 -5.92 4.70
N THR A 264 16.23 -6.94 4.92
CA THR A 264 17.61 -6.97 4.43
C THR A 264 17.81 -7.82 3.18
N ASP A 265 17.34 -9.06 3.18
CA ASP A 265 17.69 -10.05 2.15
C ASP A 265 17.10 -9.76 0.77
N ALA A 266 15.87 -9.28 0.73
CA ALA A 266 15.18 -8.92 -0.51
C ALA A 266 15.34 -7.44 -0.86
N ALA A 267 16.21 -6.72 -0.17
CA ALA A 267 16.37 -5.26 -0.29
C ALA A 267 15.04 -4.51 -0.24
N SER A 268 14.05 -5.06 0.46
CA SER A 268 12.67 -4.55 0.61
C SER A 268 11.90 -4.41 -0.71
N ARG A 269 12.26 -5.11 -1.80
CA ARG A 269 11.59 -5.00 -3.11
C ARG A 269 10.08 -5.20 -2.97
N GLY A 270 9.31 -4.26 -3.51
CA GLY A 270 7.86 -4.19 -3.42
C GLY A 270 7.39 -2.80 -3.03
N TYR A 271 6.28 -2.73 -2.30
CA TYR A 271 5.81 -1.50 -1.69
C TYR A 271 5.53 -1.70 -0.20
N GLU A 272 5.58 -0.61 0.55
CA GLU A 272 5.41 -0.64 2.00
C GLU A 272 4.88 0.67 2.55
N ILE A 273 4.26 0.61 3.73
CA ILE A 273 4.02 1.75 4.61
C ILE A 273 4.66 1.41 5.94
N LEU A 274 5.66 2.18 6.33
CA LEU A 274 6.31 2.06 7.63
C LEU A 274 5.85 3.17 8.57
N LEU A 275 5.98 2.91 9.86
CA LEU A 275 6.03 3.93 10.90
C LEU A 275 7.50 4.07 11.31
N GLU A 276 8.09 5.25 11.10
CA GLU A 276 9.47 5.58 11.45
C GLU A 276 9.46 6.76 12.42
N ASP A 277 9.91 6.58 13.66
CA ASP A 277 9.84 7.58 14.74
C ASP A 277 8.44 8.20 14.93
N GLY A 278 7.40 7.39 14.77
CA GLY A 278 6.00 7.82 14.81
C GLY A 278 5.49 8.50 13.54
N LYS A 279 6.28 8.63 12.48
CA LYS A 279 5.91 9.22 11.19
C LYS A 279 5.61 8.14 10.16
N LEU A 280 4.60 8.37 9.33
CA LEU A 280 4.29 7.47 8.21
C LEU A 280 5.30 7.64 7.07
N SER A 281 5.80 6.53 6.56
CA SER A 281 6.84 6.49 5.54
C SER A 281 6.49 5.47 4.44
N PRO A 282 5.59 5.81 3.50
CA PRO A 282 5.30 4.96 2.35
C PRO A 282 6.41 4.99 1.32
N ALA A 283 6.65 3.81 0.70
CA ALA A 283 7.67 3.63 -0.33
C ALA A 283 7.30 2.59 -1.38
N LEU A 284 7.83 2.77 -2.59
CA LEU A 284 7.93 1.76 -3.63
C LEU A 284 9.40 1.49 -3.91
N ILE A 285 9.82 0.24 -3.90
CA ILE A 285 11.24 -0.14 -3.79
C ILE A 285 11.57 -1.25 -4.78
N HIS A 286 12.58 -1.04 -5.61
CA HIS A 286 13.30 -2.10 -6.29
C HIS A 286 14.47 -2.58 -5.43
N PHE A 287 15.29 -1.65 -4.97
CA PHE A 287 16.43 -1.89 -4.08
C PHE A 287 16.66 -0.64 -3.19
N TRP A 288 16.58 -0.81 -1.87
CA TRP A 288 16.77 0.27 -0.93
C TRP A 288 18.26 0.43 -0.56
N PRO A 289 18.78 1.67 -0.52
CA PRO A 289 18.15 2.96 -0.91
C PRO A 289 18.42 3.35 -2.37
N GLY A 290 19.05 2.51 -3.17
CA GLY A 290 19.56 2.84 -4.49
C GLY A 290 18.49 3.10 -5.54
N ASN A 291 17.42 2.31 -5.55
CA ASN A 291 16.37 2.38 -6.57
C ASN A 291 14.98 2.29 -5.94
N ALA A 292 14.47 3.44 -5.53
CA ALA A 292 13.21 3.56 -4.78
C ALA A 292 12.62 4.98 -4.87
N ILE A 293 11.34 5.08 -4.55
CA ILE A 293 10.68 6.32 -4.12
C ILE A 293 10.21 6.15 -2.69
N ARG A 294 10.42 7.17 -1.86
CA ARG A 294 9.91 7.23 -0.49
C ARG A 294 9.56 8.65 -0.12
N ILE A 295 8.39 8.82 0.47
CA ILE A 295 7.99 10.04 1.15
C ILE A 295 7.81 9.74 2.64
N ARG A 296 7.89 10.75 3.49
CA ARG A 296 7.67 10.61 4.92
C ARG A 296 6.84 11.78 5.45
N SER A 297 5.84 11.51 6.30
CA SER A 297 5.04 12.57 6.91
C SER A 297 5.93 13.47 7.78
N LYS A 298 5.67 14.80 7.74
CA LYS A 298 6.41 15.75 8.61
C LYS A 298 5.97 15.63 10.07
N LYS A 299 4.72 15.23 10.32
CA LYS A 299 4.14 15.08 11.66
C LYS A 299 4.14 13.63 12.10
N LYS A 300 4.23 13.41 13.41
CA LYS A 300 4.02 12.11 14.04
C LYS A 300 2.53 11.83 14.17
N LEU A 301 2.13 10.56 14.07
CA LEU A 301 0.77 10.13 14.36
C LEU A 301 0.49 10.28 15.87
N PRO A 302 -0.72 10.73 16.24
CA PRO A 302 -1.12 10.78 17.64
C PRO A 302 -1.28 9.36 18.20
N LEU A 303 -0.77 9.16 19.42
CA LEU A 303 -0.92 7.88 20.13
C LEU A 303 -2.34 7.74 20.69
N ASN A 304 -2.82 6.51 20.74
CA ASN A 304 -4.13 6.12 21.26
C ASN A 304 -5.33 6.79 20.57
N GLN A 305 -5.14 7.34 19.37
CA GLN A 305 -6.18 7.96 18.58
C GLN A 305 -6.31 7.29 17.22
N TRP A 306 -7.54 7.08 16.77
CA TRP A 306 -7.81 6.60 15.41
C TRP A 306 -7.53 7.73 14.40
N THR A 307 -6.62 7.47 13.48
CA THR A 307 -6.30 8.34 12.35
C THR A 307 -6.63 7.61 11.05
N HIS A 308 -7.40 8.24 10.18
CA HIS A 308 -7.64 7.71 8.82
C HIS A 308 -6.42 7.99 7.95
N ILE A 309 -5.89 6.94 7.36
CA ILE A 309 -4.75 6.99 6.45
C ILE A 309 -5.22 6.69 5.04
N GLY A 310 -4.88 7.55 4.10
CA GLY A 310 -5.04 7.32 2.67
C GLY A 310 -3.69 7.33 1.96
N LEU A 311 -3.46 6.38 1.08
CA LEU A 311 -2.32 6.35 0.17
C LEU A 311 -2.83 6.28 -1.25
N SER A 312 -2.34 7.13 -2.13
CA SER A 312 -2.66 7.13 -3.55
C SER A 312 -1.38 7.20 -4.37
N TYR A 313 -1.23 6.30 -5.33
CA TYR A 313 -0.11 6.27 -6.25
C TYR A 313 -0.62 6.31 -7.69
N ASP A 314 -0.02 7.14 -8.53
CA ASP A 314 -0.47 7.42 -9.91
C ASP A 314 0.21 6.60 -11.02
N GLY A 315 1.17 5.72 -10.67
CA GLY A 315 1.93 4.92 -11.65
C GLY A 315 3.09 5.66 -12.31
N SER A 316 3.47 6.83 -11.85
CA SER A 316 4.51 7.67 -12.49
C SER A 316 5.94 7.26 -12.21
N SER A 317 6.20 6.39 -11.26
CA SER A 317 7.55 6.05 -10.73
C SER A 317 8.29 7.27 -10.15
N LYS A 318 7.55 8.28 -9.66
CA LYS A 318 8.06 9.50 -9.04
C LYS A 318 7.47 9.71 -7.66
N ALA A 319 8.25 10.28 -6.76
CA ALA A 319 7.79 10.60 -5.41
C ALA A 319 6.58 11.56 -5.40
N LYS A 320 6.50 12.50 -6.35
CA LYS A 320 5.35 13.41 -6.52
C LYS A 320 4.03 12.70 -6.84
N GLY A 321 4.09 11.50 -7.42
CA GLY A 321 2.94 10.65 -7.73
C GLY A 321 2.45 9.82 -6.56
N LEU A 322 3.22 9.77 -5.46
CA LEU A 322 2.86 9.09 -4.23
C LEU A 322 2.31 10.12 -3.24
N LYS A 323 1.01 10.04 -2.92
CA LYS A 323 0.32 10.99 -2.05
C LYS A 323 -0.14 10.30 -0.78
N LEU A 324 0.16 10.91 0.35
CA LEU A 324 -0.27 10.47 1.68
C LEU A 324 -1.35 11.40 2.21
N TYR A 325 -2.40 10.85 2.81
CA TYR A 325 -3.49 11.60 3.41
C TYR A 325 -3.67 11.17 4.87
N GLU A 326 -3.94 12.15 5.72
CA GLU A 326 -4.28 11.96 7.13
C GLU A 326 -5.64 12.60 7.42
N ASN A 327 -6.58 11.82 7.96
CA ASN A 327 -7.95 12.26 8.27
C ASN A 327 -8.64 12.96 7.09
N GLY A 328 -8.47 12.43 5.87
CA GLY A 328 -9.08 12.93 4.65
C GLY A 328 -8.39 14.14 4.01
N LYS A 329 -7.29 14.64 4.56
CA LYS A 329 -6.52 15.79 4.04
C LYS A 329 -5.14 15.34 3.58
N LEU A 330 -4.64 15.97 2.50
CA LEU A 330 -3.28 15.74 2.02
C LEU A 330 -2.27 16.10 3.12
N ALA A 331 -1.43 15.13 3.48
CA ALA A 331 -0.42 15.30 4.51
C ALA A 331 0.79 16.09 3.99
N ALA A 332 1.38 16.92 4.83
CA ALA A 332 2.67 17.52 4.55
C ALA A 332 3.76 16.45 4.66
N VAL A 333 4.50 16.24 3.59
CA VAL A 333 5.54 15.22 3.51
C VAL A 333 6.89 15.82 3.13
N GLU A 334 7.95 15.09 3.43
CA GLU A 334 9.29 15.26 2.86
C GLU A 334 9.57 14.14 1.87
N VAL A 335 10.32 14.43 0.82
CA VAL A 335 10.78 13.43 -0.14
C VAL A 335 12.10 12.87 0.37
N VAL A 336 12.09 11.62 0.81
CA VAL A 336 13.29 10.92 1.31
C VAL A 336 14.10 10.36 0.15
N LYS A 337 13.42 9.83 -0.89
CA LYS A 337 14.04 9.28 -2.09
C LYS A 337 13.13 9.46 -3.30
N ASP A 338 13.69 9.83 -4.44
CA ASP A 338 12.98 9.93 -5.73
C ASP A 338 13.83 9.37 -6.87
N HIS A 339 14.09 8.07 -6.83
CA HIS A 339 14.85 7.37 -7.88
C HIS A 339 14.34 5.95 -8.05
N LEU A 340 13.21 5.76 -8.75
CA LEU A 340 12.65 4.44 -9.08
C LEU A 340 12.67 4.24 -10.59
N THR A 341 13.59 3.42 -11.08
CA THR A 341 13.80 3.14 -12.50
C THR A 341 13.60 1.68 -12.87
N ARG A 342 13.57 0.78 -11.87
CA ARG A 342 13.41 -0.67 -12.03
C ARG A 342 12.12 -1.16 -11.42
N GLU A 343 11.69 -2.36 -11.81
CA GLU A 343 10.42 -2.95 -11.40
C GLU A 343 10.40 -3.30 -9.90
N ILE A 344 9.23 -3.18 -9.29
CA ILE A 344 8.99 -3.45 -7.86
C ILE A 344 8.37 -4.83 -7.62
N THR A 345 7.96 -5.55 -8.68
CA THR A 345 7.45 -6.91 -8.59
C THR A 345 8.57 -7.96 -8.54
N GLY A 346 8.25 -9.21 -8.22
CA GLY A 346 9.23 -10.30 -8.19
C GLY A 346 10.19 -10.29 -6.99
N GLY A 347 9.84 -9.63 -5.89
CA GLY A 347 10.67 -9.52 -4.68
C GLY A 347 10.64 -10.73 -3.75
N GLY A 348 10.09 -11.87 -4.17
CA GLY A 348 10.08 -13.11 -3.39
C GLY A 348 8.97 -13.23 -2.33
N SER A 349 8.24 -12.17 -1.99
CA SER A 349 7.04 -12.26 -1.17
C SER A 349 5.79 -12.11 -2.02
N PRO A 350 4.97 -13.17 -2.13
CA PRO A 350 3.74 -13.11 -2.90
C PRO A 350 2.57 -12.48 -2.12
N PHE A 351 2.79 -12.00 -0.90
CA PHE A 351 1.69 -11.61 0.00
C PHE A 351 1.64 -10.12 0.26
N LEU A 352 0.48 -9.50 0.05
CA LEU A 352 0.13 -8.25 0.72
C LEU A 352 -0.19 -8.58 2.18
N ALA A 353 0.53 -7.98 3.11
CA ALA A 353 0.41 -8.27 4.53
C ALA A 353 0.58 -7.02 5.41
N PHE A 354 0.16 -7.16 6.66
CA PHE A 354 0.14 -6.09 7.65
C PHE A 354 0.93 -6.48 8.89
N ALA A 355 1.46 -5.48 9.56
CA ALA A 355 1.99 -5.50 10.92
C ALA A 355 3.21 -6.39 11.16
N GLN A 356 3.69 -7.13 10.18
CA GLN A 356 4.86 -8.01 10.32
C GLN A 356 5.61 -8.15 9.00
N ARG A 357 6.92 -8.21 9.06
CA ARG A 357 7.82 -8.62 7.98
C ARG A 357 9.03 -9.33 8.57
N MET A 358 9.51 -10.36 7.90
CA MET A 358 10.71 -11.11 8.32
C MET A 358 11.91 -10.17 8.48
N ARG A 359 12.64 -10.30 9.60
CA ARG A 359 13.81 -9.49 9.96
C ARG A 359 13.53 -7.99 10.06
N ASP A 360 12.31 -7.62 10.42
CA ASP A 360 11.91 -6.24 10.66
C ASP A 360 11.03 -6.13 11.91
N ARG A 361 10.83 -4.93 12.42
CA ARG A 361 9.99 -4.66 13.57
C ARG A 361 8.53 -4.60 13.18
N GLY A 362 7.68 -5.35 13.88
CA GLY A 362 6.25 -5.36 13.65
C GLY A 362 5.51 -4.25 14.37
N PHE A 363 4.24 -4.06 14.01
CA PHE A 363 3.35 -3.05 14.58
C PHE A 363 2.74 -3.52 15.90
N LYS A 364 3.56 -3.63 16.94
CA LYS A 364 3.17 -4.17 18.26
C LYS A 364 2.12 -3.30 18.94
N ASN A 365 1.05 -3.95 19.43
CA ASN A 365 -0.09 -3.34 20.10
C ASN A 365 -0.86 -2.30 19.28
N GLY A 366 -0.45 -2.02 18.05
CA GLY A 366 -1.19 -1.14 17.15
C GLY A 366 -2.47 -1.77 16.65
N MET A 367 -3.41 -0.95 16.22
CA MET A 367 -4.73 -1.40 15.77
C MET A 367 -5.01 -0.89 14.36
N LEU A 368 -5.76 -1.68 13.59
CA LEU A 368 -6.21 -1.35 12.23
C LEU A 368 -7.68 -1.68 12.06
N ASP A 369 -8.38 -0.88 11.26
CA ASP A 369 -9.79 -1.04 10.95
C ASP A 369 -10.12 -0.48 9.57
N GLU A 370 -11.22 -0.98 8.96
CA GLU A 370 -11.78 -0.45 7.70
C GLU A 370 -10.74 -0.35 6.57
N PHE A 371 -10.10 -1.46 6.19
CA PHE A 371 -9.10 -1.45 5.12
C PHE A 371 -9.73 -1.56 3.73
N TYR A 372 -9.39 -0.63 2.87
CA TYR A 372 -9.74 -0.58 1.44
C TYR A 372 -8.50 -0.66 0.56
N LEU A 373 -8.55 -1.43 -0.51
CA LEU A 373 -7.55 -1.46 -1.59
C LEU A 373 -8.22 -1.23 -2.93
N TYR A 374 -7.65 -0.36 -3.74
CA TYR A 374 -8.10 -0.06 -5.11
C TYR A 374 -6.96 -0.28 -6.10
N ASP A 375 -7.29 -0.76 -7.30
CA ASP A 375 -6.38 -0.92 -8.44
C ASP A 375 -6.28 0.37 -9.30
N ARG A 376 -6.60 1.49 -8.71
CA ARG A 376 -6.52 2.85 -9.25
C ARG A 376 -6.06 3.84 -8.20
N SER A 377 -5.67 5.03 -8.66
CA SER A 377 -5.38 6.14 -7.74
C SER A 377 -6.65 6.60 -7.02
N LEU A 378 -6.49 7.03 -5.76
CA LEU A 378 -7.56 7.63 -4.97
C LEU A 378 -7.48 9.16 -5.09
N PRO A 379 -8.53 9.83 -5.60
CA PRO A 379 -8.60 11.30 -5.56
C PRO A 379 -8.84 11.81 -4.14
N SER A 380 -8.51 13.07 -3.91
CA SER A 380 -8.53 13.67 -2.56
C SER A 380 -9.93 13.70 -1.94
N SER A 381 -10.96 14.00 -2.72
CA SER A 381 -12.33 14.02 -2.21
C SER A 381 -12.86 12.63 -1.88
N GLU A 382 -12.43 11.58 -2.59
CA GLU A 382 -12.78 10.19 -2.26
C GLU A 382 -12.12 9.76 -0.93
N VAL A 383 -10.84 10.10 -0.73
CA VAL A 383 -10.18 9.86 0.56
C VAL A 383 -10.86 10.62 1.70
N ALA A 384 -11.34 11.84 1.45
CA ALA A 384 -12.12 12.60 2.44
C ALA A 384 -13.47 11.94 2.75
N ILE A 385 -14.13 11.33 1.78
CA ILE A 385 -15.36 10.54 1.98
C ILE A 385 -15.07 9.30 2.84
N LEU A 386 -14.04 8.54 2.52
CA LEU A 386 -13.62 7.36 3.30
C LEU A 386 -13.26 7.72 4.75
N ALA A 387 -12.71 8.91 4.96
CA ALA A 387 -12.42 9.45 6.30
C ALA A 387 -13.66 10.00 7.04
N GLY A 388 -14.84 10.01 6.42
CA GLY A 388 -16.06 10.62 6.96
C GLY A 388 -15.99 12.15 7.06
N LYS A 389 -15.14 12.82 6.25
CA LYS A 389 -14.92 14.28 6.25
C LYS A 389 -15.59 15.00 5.08
N ALA A 390 -16.05 14.26 4.08
CA ALA A 390 -16.84 14.76 2.96
C ALA A 390 -18.00 13.79 2.68
N LYS A 391 -19.02 14.29 1.99
CA LYS A 391 -20.20 13.50 1.59
C LYS A 391 -20.23 13.23 0.09
N GLU A 392 -19.55 14.06 -0.68
CA GLU A 392 -19.58 14.04 -2.14
C GLU A 392 -18.19 14.24 -2.73
N LEU A 393 -17.99 13.72 -3.92
CA LEU A 393 -16.79 13.98 -4.72
C LEU A 393 -16.80 15.43 -5.21
N SER A 394 -15.61 16.00 -5.35
CA SER A 394 -15.50 17.25 -6.12
C SER A 394 -15.82 16.98 -7.60
N PRO A 395 -16.37 17.95 -8.35
CA PRO A 395 -16.66 17.76 -9.79
C PRO A 395 -15.43 17.32 -10.60
N GLU A 396 -14.25 17.86 -10.27
CA GLU A 396 -12.99 17.50 -10.91
C GLU A 396 -12.61 16.03 -10.64
N ASP A 397 -12.70 15.59 -9.38
CA ASP A 397 -12.40 14.22 -8.99
C ASP A 397 -13.44 13.24 -9.56
N GLU A 398 -14.72 13.64 -9.61
CA GLU A 398 -15.78 12.86 -10.23
C GLU A 398 -15.54 12.66 -11.73
N TYR A 399 -15.17 13.72 -12.46
CA TYR A 399 -14.83 13.64 -13.87
C TYR A 399 -13.61 12.74 -14.12
N LYS A 400 -12.58 12.87 -13.30
CA LYS A 400 -11.39 12.02 -13.38
C LYS A 400 -11.72 10.55 -13.17
N LEU A 401 -12.52 10.24 -12.16
CA LEU A 401 -12.96 8.87 -11.89
C LEU A 401 -13.87 8.33 -13.01
N PHE A 402 -14.72 9.17 -13.62
CA PHE A 402 -15.49 8.79 -14.79
C PHE A 402 -14.58 8.39 -15.95
N LEU A 403 -13.55 9.19 -16.26
CA LEU A 403 -12.58 8.86 -17.31
C LEU A 403 -11.91 7.51 -17.03
N GLU A 404 -11.45 7.29 -15.79
CA GLU A 404 -10.71 6.10 -15.41
C GLU A 404 -11.56 4.84 -15.29
N SER A 405 -12.87 4.96 -14.98
CA SER A 405 -13.74 3.81 -14.71
C SER A 405 -14.77 3.51 -15.79
N LYS A 406 -15.24 4.52 -16.54
CA LYS A 406 -16.39 4.40 -17.46
C LYS A 406 -16.06 4.78 -18.89
N TYR A 407 -15.12 5.69 -19.13
CA TYR A 407 -14.84 6.19 -20.48
C TYR A 407 -13.80 5.30 -21.17
N GLU A 408 -14.29 4.41 -22.04
CA GLU A 408 -13.48 3.36 -22.67
C GLU A 408 -12.28 3.88 -23.48
N PRO A 409 -12.38 4.96 -24.29
CA PRO A 409 -11.22 5.47 -25.02
C PRO A 409 -10.05 5.87 -24.09
N TYR A 410 -10.34 6.50 -22.96
CA TYR A 410 -9.30 6.86 -21.98
C TYR A 410 -8.68 5.62 -21.32
N ARG A 411 -9.49 4.63 -20.93
CA ARG A 411 -9.03 3.39 -20.31
C ARG A 411 -8.11 2.62 -21.25
N THR A 412 -8.48 2.50 -22.52
CA THR A 412 -7.67 1.84 -23.55
C THR A 412 -6.33 2.52 -23.71
N GLN A 413 -6.29 3.86 -23.82
CA GLN A 413 -5.05 4.62 -23.95
C GLN A 413 -4.20 4.53 -22.67
N LYS A 414 -4.81 4.60 -21.49
CA LYS A 414 -4.12 4.44 -20.22
C LYS A 414 -3.47 3.05 -20.08
N ASN A 415 -4.18 1.99 -20.46
CA ASN A 415 -3.66 0.64 -20.43
C ASN A 415 -2.52 0.44 -21.44
N ALA A 416 -2.65 0.97 -22.66
CA ALA A 416 -1.57 0.96 -23.64
C ALA A 416 -0.32 1.67 -23.11
N LEU A 417 -0.47 2.86 -22.52
CA LEU A 417 0.65 3.58 -21.90
C LEU A 417 1.34 2.77 -20.79
N VAL A 418 0.58 2.07 -19.94
CA VAL A 418 1.15 1.20 -18.89
C VAL A 418 1.94 0.07 -19.53
N THR A 419 1.40 -0.57 -20.59
CA THR A 419 2.07 -1.65 -21.32
C THR A 419 3.37 -1.18 -21.96
N ASP A 420 3.35 -0.03 -22.65
CA ASP A 420 4.54 0.54 -23.29
C ASP A 420 5.63 0.91 -22.29
N ARG A 421 5.23 1.54 -21.17
CA ARG A 421 6.16 1.85 -20.05
C ARG A 421 6.77 0.58 -19.45
N GLN A 422 5.99 -0.47 -19.33
CA GLN A 422 6.48 -1.75 -18.82
C GLN A 422 7.44 -2.42 -19.81
N ALA A 423 7.13 -2.41 -21.10
CA ALA A 423 8.02 -2.92 -22.16
C ALA A 423 9.35 -2.15 -22.17
N PHE A 424 9.31 -0.82 -22.14
CA PHE A 424 10.51 0.01 -22.02
C PHE A 424 11.30 -0.28 -20.72
N GLY A 425 10.59 -0.40 -19.60
CA GLY A 425 11.20 -0.77 -18.31
C GLY A 425 11.92 -2.12 -18.36
N ASN A 426 11.31 -3.12 -19.01
CA ASN A 426 11.91 -4.45 -19.19
C ASN A 426 13.18 -4.41 -20.04
N GLN A 427 13.21 -3.60 -21.10
CA GLN A 427 14.43 -3.38 -21.89
C GLN A 427 15.53 -2.74 -21.03
N ARG A 428 15.18 -1.71 -20.27
CA ARG A 428 16.12 -1.04 -19.37
C ARG A 428 16.68 -1.94 -18.26
N GLN A 429 15.89 -2.90 -17.77
CA GLN A 429 16.33 -3.87 -16.76
C GLN A 429 17.45 -4.79 -17.26
N ARG A 430 17.55 -5.00 -18.58
CA ARG A 430 18.62 -5.81 -19.20
C ARG A 430 19.96 -5.08 -19.25
N LEU A 431 19.96 -3.76 -19.08
CA LEU A 431 21.20 -2.97 -19.01
C LEU A 431 21.91 -3.23 -17.69
N THR A 432 23.19 -3.52 -17.78
CA THR A 432 24.03 -3.65 -16.59
C THR A 432 24.17 -2.29 -15.92
N GLU A 433 23.72 -2.17 -14.68
CA GLU A 433 23.98 -0.98 -13.86
C GLU A 433 25.18 -1.26 -12.98
N ILE A 434 26.13 -0.36 -13.00
CA ILE A 434 27.29 -0.36 -12.11
C ILE A 434 27.18 0.79 -11.13
N MET A 435 27.60 0.55 -9.90
CA MET A 435 27.73 1.61 -8.92
C MET A 435 28.94 2.47 -9.27
N VAL A 436 28.73 3.76 -9.39
CA VAL A 436 29.81 4.75 -9.57
C VAL A 436 29.88 5.65 -8.35
N MET A 437 31.07 6.01 -7.95
CA MET A 437 31.26 7.00 -6.90
C MET A 437 30.81 8.39 -7.42
N LYS A 438 30.03 9.08 -6.61
CA LYS A 438 29.56 10.43 -6.86
C LYS A 438 29.84 11.30 -5.66
N GLU A 439 30.29 12.53 -5.91
CA GLU A 439 30.45 13.51 -4.83
C GLU A 439 29.11 13.79 -4.12
N MET A 440 29.16 13.98 -2.83
CA MET A 440 28.02 14.42 -2.05
C MET A 440 27.74 15.90 -2.34
N PRO A 441 26.48 16.38 -2.13
CA PRO A 441 26.15 17.81 -2.28
C PRO A 441 26.89 18.76 -1.33
N GLY A 442 27.62 18.22 -0.37
CA GLY A 442 28.45 18.95 0.60
C GLY A 442 29.48 18.02 1.23
N ASN A 443 30.52 18.61 1.81
CA ASN A 443 31.57 17.83 2.45
C ASN A 443 31.05 17.15 3.72
N ARG A 444 31.37 15.88 3.89
CA ARG A 444 31.10 15.16 5.12
C ARG A 444 32.03 15.69 6.22
N GLU A 445 31.48 16.09 7.34
CA GLU A 445 32.25 16.44 8.52
C GLU A 445 33.11 15.27 8.98
N THR A 446 34.42 15.50 9.05
CA THR A 446 35.42 14.48 9.43
C THR A 446 36.19 14.97 10.65
N HIS A 447 36.49 14.07 11.56
CA HIS A 447 37.16 14.37 12.81
C HIS A 447 38.43 13.54 12.99
N ILE A 448 39.39 14.07 13.70
CA ILE A 448 40.44 13.27 14.30
C ILE A 448 39.77 12.34 15.32
N LEU A 449 40.08 11.04 15.26
CA LEU A 449 39.57 10.05 16.18
C LEU A 449 40.59 9.80 17.30
N ASN A 450 40.15 9.85 18.56
CA ASN A 450 41.03 9.52 19.66
C ASN A 450 41.36 8.01 19.63
N ARG A 451 42.63 7.68 19.37
CA ARG A 451 43.12 6.30 19.23
C ARG A 451 42.28 5.46 18.26
N GLY A 452 41.69 6.07 17.23
CA GLY A 452 40.87 5.38 16.22
C GLY A 452 39.43 5.05 16.67
N LEU A 453 38.98 5.50 17.82
CA LEU A 453 37.63 5.24 18.33
C LEU A 453 36.59 6.12 17.63
N TYR A 454 35.63 5.52 16.89
CA TYR A 454 34.55 6.24 16.19
C TYR A 454 33.64 7.05 17.10
N SER A 455 33.49 6.64 18.35
CA SER A 455 32.66 7.32 19.35
C SER A 455 33.38 8.49 20.05
N ASP A 456 34.71 8.58 19.95
CA ASP A 456 35.53 9.62 20.60
C ASP A 456 36.15 10.53 19.54
N ARG A 457 35.37 11.51 19.11
CA ARG A 457 35.71 12.48 18.05
C ARG A 457 36.38 13.70 18.65
N LYS A 458 37.54 14.08 18.09
CA LYS A 458 38.28 15.30 18.42
C LYS A 458 37.99 16.42 17.39
N ALA A 459 38.99 17.24 17.11
CA ALA A 459 38.89 18.38 16.18
C ALA A 459 38.36 17.96 14.80
N ILE A 460 37.60 18.85 14.17
CA ILE A 460 37.21 18.74 12.78
C ILE A 460 38.42 18.96 11.92
N VAL A 461 38.55 18.16 10.86
CA VAL A 461 39.63 18.31 9.85
C VAL A 461 39.03 18.45 8.46
N THR A 462 39.71 19.18 7.63
CA THR A 462 39.45 19.35 6.19
C THR A 462 40.35 18.42 5.39
N ALA A 463 40.00 18.19 4.12
CA ALA A 463 40.86 17.46 3.20
C ALA A 463 41.98 18.37 2.69
N GLU A 464 43.20 18.04 3.05
CA GLU A 464 44.41 18.83 2.70
C GLU A 464 45.54 17.92 2.24
N THR A 465 46.54 18.48 1.58
CA THR A 465 47.78 17.78 1.24
C THR A 465 48.78 17.90 2.38
N PRO A 466 49.69 16.93 2.56
CA PRO A 466 50.78 17.07 3.53
C PRO A 466 51.65 18.30 3.24
N ASP A 467 51.94 19.13 4.27
CA ASP A 467 52.69 20.40 4.13
C ASP A 467 54.11 20.25 3.57
N PHE A 468 54.71 19.06 3.74
CA PHE A 468 56.06 18.77 3.25
C PHE A 468 56.12 18.35 1.78
N LEU A 469 54.98 18.18 1.11
CA LEU A 469 54.91 17.88 -0.31
C LEU A 469 54.51 19.14 -1.11
N PRO A 470 55.06 19.32 -2.30
CA PRO A 470 54.71 20.45 -3.16
C PRO A 470 53.22 20.49 -3.45
N SER A 471 52.62 21.68 -3.35
CA SER A 471 51.27 21.95 -3.82
C SER A 471 51.29 23.30 -4.51
N GLU A 472 50.88 23.34 -5.78
CA GLU A 472 50.81 24.60 -6.55
C GLU A 472 49.76 25.56 -6.02
N GLU A 473 48.74 25.04 -5.35
CA GLU A 473 47.68 25.83 -4.73
C GLU A 473 47.57 25.46 -3.25
N LYS A 474 47.62 26.45 -2.37
CA LYS A 474 47.29 26.32 -0.94
C LYS A 474 45.77 26.12 -0.70
N SER A 475 45.05 25.57 -1.67
CA SER A 475 43.62 25.32 -1.59
C SER A 475 43.35 23.91 -1.09
N PRO A 476 42.39 23.74 -0.18
CA PRO A 476 42.01 22.41 0.25
C PRO A 476 41.55 21.57 -0.93
N ILE A 477 41.83 20.27 -0.90
CA ILE A 477 41.37 19.33 -1.93
C ILE A 477 39.84 19.22 -1.80
N GLU A 478 39.13 19.94 -2.69
CA GLU A 478 37.67 19.99 -2.63
C GLU A 478 36.98 18.65 -2.96
N ASN A 479 37.63 17.84 -3.82
CA ASN A 479 37.05 16.59 -4.30
C ASN A 479 38.12 15.61 -4.80
N ARG A 480 37.71 14.41 -5.19
CA ARG A 480 38.61 13.36 -5.70
C ARG A 480 39.38 13.77 -6.97
N LEU A 481 38.80 14.63 -7.80
CA LEU A 481 39.48 15.14 -8.98
C LEU A 481 40.65 16.07 -8.60
N GLY A 482 40.44 16.90 -7.57
CA GLY A 482 41.52 17.74 -6.99
C GLY A 482 42.65 16.87 -6.45
N LEU A 483 42.36 15.81 -5.72
CA LEU A 483 43.37 14.84 -5.27
C LEU A 483 44.13 14.20 -6.45
N ALA A 484 43.40 13.75 -7.48
CA ALA A 484 44.04 13.14 -8.65
C ALA A 484 44.98 14.12 -9.37
N ARG A 485 44.56 15.38 -9.57
CA ARG A 485 45.39 16.43 -10.19
C ARG A 485 46.65 16.70 -9.39
N TRP A 486 46.51 16.80 -8.05
CA TRP A 486 47.68 17.00 -7.19
C TRP A 486 48.66 15.81 -7.27
N LEU A 487 48.17 14.58 -7.21
CA LEU A 487 49.00 13.37 -7.32
C LEU A 487 49.73 13.27 -8.66
N THR A 488 49.09 13.69 -9.76
CA THR A 488 49.64 13.63 -11.11
C THR A 488 50.37 14.93 -11.53
N SER A 489 50.49 15.89 -10.62
CA SER A 489 51.28 17.11 -10.89
C SER A 489 52.71 16.74 -11.29
N PRO A 490 53.30 17.43 -12.29
CA PRO A 490 54.71 17.21 -12.66
C PRO A 490 55.72 17.43 -11.53
N ASP A 491 55.34 18.24 -10.55
CA ASP A 491 56.17 18.56 -9.38
C ASP A 491 55.99 17.61 -8.21
N HIS A 492 55.04 16.66 -8.31
CA HIS A 492 54.80 15.67 -7.25
C HIS A 492 55.95 14.64 -7.20
N PRO A 493 56.76 14.60 -6.13
CA PRO A 493 58.05 13.90 -6.15
C PRO A 493 57.95 12.37 -6.09
N LEU A 494 56.82 11.84 -5.68
CA LEU A 494 56.70 10.42 -5.33
C LEU A 494 55.97 9.57 -6.36
N LEU A 495 54.83 10.00 -6.91
CA LEU A 495 53.96 9.13 -7.68
C LEU A 495 54.64 8.46 -8.87
N ALA A 496 55.34 9.24 -9.68
CA ALA A 496 56.05 8.71 -10.85
C ALA A 496 57.19 7.77 -10.47
N ARG A 497 58.03 8.16 -9.46
CA ARG A 497 59.13 7.31 -8.95
C ARG A 497 58.61 5.98 -8.39
N VAL A 498 57.59 6.01 -7.58
CA VAL A 498 56.98 4.79 -7.01
C VAL A 498 56.42 3.90 -8.11
N THR A 499 55.72 4.49 -9.10
CA THR A 499 55.14 3.76 -10.22
C THR A 499 56.22 3.08 -11.07
N VAL A 500 57.22 3.82 -11.45
CA VAL A 500 58.37 3.30 -12.22
C VAL A 500 59.09 2.20 -11.46
N ASN A 501 59.35 2.39 -10.17
CA ASN A 501 60.01 1.37 -9.33
C ASN A 501 59.22 0.09 -9.23
N ARG A 502 57.89 0.17 -9.12
CA ARG A 502 57.01 -1.00 -9.07
C ARG A 502 57.03 -1.79 -10.37
N TYR A 503 56.94 -1.12 -11.52
CA TYR A 503 57.05 -1.78 -12.81
C TYR A 503 58.44 -2.33 -13.10
N TRP A 504 59.50 -1.61 -12.69
CA TRP A 504 60.88 -2.13 -12.73
C TRP A 504 61.00 -3.44 -11.92
N GLN A 505 60.45 -3.47 -10.71
CA GLN A 505 60.45 -4.66 -9.87
C GLN A 505 59.67 -5.83 -10.51
N MET A 506 58.56 -5.55 -11.19
CA MET A 506 57.80 -6.59 -11.90
C MET A 506 58.60 -7.25 -13.03
N ILE A 507 59.43 -6.48 -13.74
CA ILE A 507 60.24 -6.97 -14.87
C ILE A 507 61.52 -7.63 -14.37
N PHE A 508 62.22 -7.01 -13.44
CA PHE A 508 63.56 -7.43 -13.02
C PHE A 508 63.62 -8.15 -11.66
N GLY A 509 62.45 -8.38 -11.05
CA GLY A 509 62.33 -9.08 -9.79
C GLY A 509 62.70 -8.26 -8.53
N ARG A 510 63.44 -7.16 -8.68
CA ARG A 510 63.79 -6.24 -7.60
C ARG A 510 63.73 -4.80 -8.07
N GLY A 511 63.14 -3.91 -7.28
CA GLY A 511 63.08 -2.48 -7.58
C GLY A 511 64.41 -1.77 -7.51
N LEU A 512 64.57 -0.64 -8.19
CA LEU A 512 65.68 0.29 -8.01
C LEU A 512 65.77 0.74 -6.53
N VAL A 513 64.59 1.02 -5.93
CA VAL A 513 64.40 1.10 -4.50
C VAL A 513 63.94 -0.28 -4.04
N SER A 514 64.74 -1.00 -3.29
CA SER A 514 64.45 -2.40 -2.89
C SER A 514 63.33 -2.49 -1.86
N THR A 515 63.06 -1.42 -1.11
CA THR A 515 61.92 -1.28 -0.17
C THR A 515 60.78 -0.57 -0.92
N SER A 516 60.12 -1.28 -1.86
CA SER A 516 59.13 -0.69 -2.74
C SER A 516 57.89 -0.11 -2.02
N GLU A 517 57.60 -0.54 -0.79
CA GLU A 517 56.55 -0.04 0.09
C GLU A 517 56.96 1.17 0.92
N ASP A 518 58.28 1.48 0.98
CA ASP A 518 58.83 2.55 1.83
C ASP A 518 59.94 3.34 1.08
N PHE A 519 59.55 4.52 0.64
CA PHE A 519 60.44 5.56 0.05
C PHE A 519 60.83 6.63 1.07
N GLY A 520 60.48 6.43 2.32
CA GLY A 520 60.74 7.37 3.41
C GLY A 520 62.09 7.10 4.11
N SER A 521 62.25 7.71 5.27
CA SER A 521 63.52 7.67 6.07
C SER A 521 63.93 6.28 6.57
N GLN A 522 63.00 5.34 6.62
CA GLN A 522 63.29 3.93 7.01
C GLN A 522 63.53 3.02 5.80
N GLY A 523 63.22 3.51 4.60
CA GLY A 523 63.47 2.82 3.35
C GLY A 523 64.93 2.81 2.94
N LYS A 524 65.26 2.00 1.93
CA LYS A 524 66.60 1.99 1.35
C LYS A 524 66.67 3.00 0.20
N PRO A 525 67.85 3.69 0.05
CA PRO A 525 68.05 4.56 -1.09
C PRO A 525 68.01 3.77 -2.42
N PRO A 526 67.69 4.40 -3.53
CA PRO A 526 67.74 3.77 -4.85
C PRO A 526 69.15 3.38 -5.22
N THR A 527 69.31 2.21 -5.84
CA THR A 527 70.63 1.75 -6.34
C THR A 527 71.17 2.62 -7.48
N HIS A 528 70.29 3.22 -8.26
CA HIS A 528 70.58 4.10 -9.38
C HIS A 528 69.63 5.30 -9.36
N PRO A 529 69.88 6.32 -8.54
CA PRO A 529 68.98 7.45 -8.34
C PRO A 529 68.70 8.23 -9.62
N GLU A 530 69.73 8.49 -10.41
CA GLU A 530 69.63 9.23 -11.68
C GLU A 530 68.76 8.48 -12.71
N LEU A 531 68.87 7.16 -12.77
CA LEU A 531 68.03 6.34 -13.65
C LEU A 531 66.57 6.36 -13.22
N LEU A 532 66.31 6.25 -11.90
CA LEU A 532 64.98 6.34 -11.36
C LEU A 532 64.33 7.70 -11.68
N ASP A 533 65.07 8.77 -11.49
CA ASP A 533 64.62 10.14 -11.76
C ASP A 533 64.39 10.38 -13.23
N TRP A 534 65.30 9.91 -14.09
CA TRP A 534 65.14 10.02 -15.53
C TRP A 534 63.91 9.25 -16.04
N LEU A 535 63.73 8.00 -15.63
CA LEU A 535 62.58 7.21 -16.00
C LEU A 535 61.27 7.81 -15.47
N ALA A 536 61.27 8.35 -14.26
CA ALA A 536 60.11 9.00 -13.68
C ALA A 536 59.71 10.27 -14.47
N ARG A 537 60.71 11.09 -14.85
CA ARG A 537 60.46 12.30 -15.64
C ARG A 537 60.00 11.96 -17.03
N ASP A 538 60.65 11.03 -17.71
CA ASP A 538 60.25 10.58 -19.05
C ASP A 538 58.82 9.97 -19.05
N PHE A 539 58.46 9.27 -17.96
CA PHE A 539 57.10 8.72 -17.81
C PHE A 539 56.07 9.84 -17.69
N ILE A 540 56.33 10.90 -16.94
CA ILE A 540 55.46 12.08 -16.86
C ILE A 540 55.38 12.77 -18.24
N ASP A 541 56.51 13.04 -18.90
CA ASP A 541 56.58 13.75 -20.16
C ASP A 541 55.92 12.98 -21.32
N SER A 542 55.87 11.64 -21.23
CA SER A 542 55.14 10.79 -22.17
C SER A 542 53.62 10.81 -21.97
N GLY A 543 53.10 11.59 -21.02
CA GLY A 543 51.67 11.57 -20.64
C GLY A 543 51.27 10.34 -19.88
N TRP A 544 52.15 9.76 -19.07
CA TRP A 544 51.93 8.56 -18.27
C TRP A 544 51.68 7.31 -19.12
N ASP A 545 52.40 7.18 -20.30
CA ASP A 545 52.25 6.04 -21.20
C ASP A 545 53.02 4.83 -20.69
N LEU A 546 52.31 3.90 -20.09
CA LEU A 546 52.84 2.63 -19.58
C LEU A 546 53.46 1.75 -20.67
N ARG A 547 52.93 1.77 -21.89
CA ARG A 547 53.48 0.94 -22.99
C ARG A 547 54.86 1.45 -23.40
N GLN A 548 55.03 2.78 -23.49
CA GLN A 548 56.32 3.41 -23.77
C GLN A 548 57.29 3.13 -22.63
N LEU A 549 56.86 3.23 -21.36
CA LEU A 549 57.71 2.93 -20.22
C LEU A 549 58.23 1.48 -20.27
N PHE A 550 57.33 0.48 -20.48
CA PHE A 550 57.73 -0.92 -20.61
C PHE A 550 58.70 -1.15 -21.77
N LYS A 551 58.43 -0.54 -22.95
CA LYS A 551 59.30 -0.67 -24.12
C LYS A 551 60.71 -0.12 -23.86
N LYS A 552 60.87 0.87 -22.98
CA LYS A 552 62.17 1.40 -22.62
C LYS A 552 62.91 0.56 -21.56
N MET A 553 62.17 -0.17 -20.73
CA MET A 553 62.72 -1.04 -19.71
C MET A 553 63.23 -2.39 -20.25
N VAL A 554 62.62 -2.89 -21.35
CA VAL A 554 62.99 -4.15 -22.02
C VAL A 554 63.64 -3.89 -23.39
#